data_11d7e3527e0037617afcbcab5e1f3180
#
_entry.id   11d7e3527e0037617afcbcab5e1f3180
#
_cell.length_a   1.000
_cell.length_b   1.000
_cell.length_c   1.000
_cell.angle_alpha   90.00
_cell.angle_beta   90.00
_cell.angle_gamma   90.00
#
_symmetry.space_group_name_H-M   'P 1'
#
loop_
_entity.id
_entity.type
_entity.pdbx_description
1 polymer ?
#
loop_
_entity_poly.entity_id
_entity_poly.type
_entity_poly.pdbx_seq_one_letter_code
_entity_poly.pdbx_strand_id
1 'polypeptide(L)'
;MHPPPPLTALPDLGAQLASAGWGVLDRASLKRLAGLGEAALARWQPAWDDMPPDRYLRDGGRYRRRRHGCFVVDGTRVDAAPHRPHWQPLDYNALHGGIERHFEPLPPAWVADADWRRLLAALGGVASELRGERPWYVEAHPFRIDADDGIGRPTPEGAHRDGVDLVAVLLVARANVRGGETRVFDARGPQGVRFQLAEPWSVLLLDDERVIHESTPIQPLRAGTPSFRDTLVLTYRRGGFQGPDTLP
;
A
#
# COMPACT_ATOMS: atom_id res chain seq x y z
N MET A 1 -14.38 -6.16 18.97
CA MET A 1 -13.28 -5.16 18.93
C MET A 1 -12.09 -5.87 18.30
N HIS A 2 -11.48 -5.30 17.27
CA HIS A 2 -10.29 -5.90 16.65
C HIS A 2 -9.05 -5.59 17.51
N PRO A 3 -8.05 -6.50 17.57
CA PRO A 3 -6.83 -6.21 18.30
C PRO A 3 -6.09 -5.02 17.66
N PRO A 4 -5.40 -4.20 18.46
CA PRO A 4 -4.52 -3.16 17.94
C PRO A 4 -3.36 -3.77 17.17
N PRO A 5 -2.71 -3.01 16.26
CA PRO A 5 -1.55 -3.50 15.56
C PRO A 5 -0.39 -3.76 16.55
N PRO A 6 0.34 -4.87 16.39
CA PRO A 6 1.55 -5.11 17.15
C PRO A 6 2.67 -4.22 16.59
N LEU A 7 2.90 -3.08 17.24
CA LEU A 7 3.87 -2.09 16.78
C LEU A 7 5.30 -2.61 16.93
N THR A 8 6.11 -2.34 15.91
CA THR A 8 7.55 -2.61 15.88
C THR A 8 8.31 -1.32 16.21
N ALA A 9 9.26 -1.37 17.12
CA ALA A 9 10.13 -0.23 17.34
C ALA A 9 11.02 0.01 16.12
N LEU A 10 11.25 1.26 15.74
CA LEU A 10 11.98 1.58 14.51
C LEU A 10 13.40 0.93 14.46
N PRO A 11 14.18 0.86 15.53
CA PRO A 11 15.48 0.17 15.50
C PRO A 11 15.39 -1.34 15.26
N ASP A 12 14.24 -1.95 15.56
CA ASP A 12 14.03 -3.41 15.46
C ASP A 12 13.39 -3.80 14.12
N LEU A 13 13.07 -2.84 13.26
CA LEU A 13 12.30 -3.06 12.03
C LEU A 13 12.96 -4.08 11.09
N GLY A 14 14.27 -3.94 10.83
CA GLY A 14 15.01 -4.86 9.98
C GLY A 14 15.00 -6.29 10.51
N ALA A 15 15.25 -6.46 11.81
CA ALA A 15 15.19 -7.77 12.46
C ALA A 15 13.79 -8.38 12.45
N GLN A 16 12.76 -7.56 12.66
CA GLN A 16 11.34 -7.97 12.60
C GLN A 16 10.95 -8.44 11.19
N LEU A 17 11.30 -7.67 10.16
CA LEU A 17 11.04 -8.06 8.76
C LEU A 17 11.82 -9.34 8.40
N ALA A 18 13.08 -9.45 8.78
CA ALA A 18 13.90 -10.64 8.54
C ALA A 18 13.37 -11.89 9.24
N SER A 19 12.79 -11.79 10.44
CA SER A 19 12.29 -12.93 11.22
C SER A 19 10.84 -13.27 10.87
N ALA A 20 9.93 -12.30 10.87
CA ALA A 20 8.48 -12.51 10.71
C ALA A 20 7.96 -12.23 9.30
N GLY A 21 8.72 -11.53 8.45
CA GLY A 21 8.28 -11.11 7.12
C GLY A 21 7.36 -9.89 7.12
N TRP A 22 7.06 -9.31 8.27
CA TRP A 22 6.22 -8.12 8.38
C TRP A 22 6.58 -7.29 9.61
N GLY A 23 6.23 -6.00 9.58
CA GLY A 23 6.36 -5.09 10.72
C GLY A 23 5.37 -3.94 10.60
N VAL A 24 4.99 -3.35 11.74
CA VAL A 24 4.06 -2.21 11.76
C VAL A 24 4.72 -1.04 12.48
N LEU A 25 4.79 0.10 11.81
CA LEU A 25 5.22 1.35 12.43
C LEU A 25 4.02 2.26 12.69
N ASP A 26 4.03 2.92 13.84
CA ASP A 26 3.12 4.02 14.11
C ASP A 26 3.49 5.26 13.28
N ARG A 27 2.61 6.25 13.29
CA ARG A 27 2.81 7.54 12.61
C ARG A 27 4.11 8.24 13.02
N ALA A 28 4.45 8.21 14.31
CA ALA A 28 5.65 8.87 14.81
C ALA A 28 6.93 8.20 14.28
N SER A 29 6.95 6.87 14.23
CA SER A 29 8.05 6.09 13.69
C SER A 29 8.19 6.27 12.18
N LEU A 30 7.09 6.27 11.41
CA LEU A 30 7.12 6.58 9.98
C LEU A 30 7.70 7.98 9.73
N LYS A 31 7.27 8.98 10.49
CA LYS A 31 7.79 10.34 10.37
C LYS A 31 9.29 10.41 10.66
N ARG A 32 9.78 9.71 11.70
CA ARG A 32 11.21 9.63 11.99
C ARG A 32 11.99 8.93 10.88
N LEU A 33 11.48 7.80 10.39
CA LEU A 33 12.10 7.04 9.29
C LEU A 33 12.30 7.89 8.04
N ALA A 34 11.28 8.63 7.65
CA ALA A 34 11.28 9.39 6.39
C ALA A 34 11.63 10.90 6.57
N GLY A 35 11.93 11.36 7.78
CA GLY A 35 12.22 12.77 8.06
C GLY A 35 11.05 13.70 7.74
N LEU A 36 9.79 13.27 7.98
CA LEU A 36 8.58 14.02 7.62
C LEU A 36 8.05 14.86 8.78
N GLY A 37 7.55 16.03 8.45
CA GLY A 37 6.74 16.86 9.34
C GLY A 37 5.24 16.57 9.22
N GLU A 38 4.45 17.06 10.20
CA GLU A 38 2.97 16.97 10.14
C GLU A 38 2.40 17.65 8.89
N ALA A 39 2.99 18.78 8.48
CA ALA A 39 2.55 19.54 7.31
C ALA A 39 2.64 18.73 5.99
N ALA A 40 3.59 17.80 5.88
CA ALA A 40 3.71 16.96 4.70
C ALA A 40 2.49 16.01 4.58
N LEU A 41 2.17 15.31 5.66
CA LEU A 41 1.06 14.37 5.71
C LEU A 41 -0.30 15.06 5.49
N ALA A 42 -0.49 16.23 6.12
CA ALA A 42 -1.69 17.04 5.93
C ALA A 42 -1.86 17.57 4.50
N ARG A 43 -0.75 17.88 3.82
CA ARG A 43 -0.73 18.39 2.45
C ARG A 43 -1.14 17.34 1.41
N TRP A 44 -0.83 16.06 1.66
CA TRP A 44 -1.17 14.97 0.74
C TRP A 44 -2.61 14.47 0.90
N GLN A 45 -3.15 14.52 2.09
CA GLN A 45 -4.47 13.93 2.41
C GLN A 45 -5.61 14.38 1.49
N PRO A 46 -5.75 15.66 1.07
CA PRO A 46 -6.83 16.08 0.17
C PRO A 46 -6.83 15.39 -1.20
N ALA A 47 -5.71 14.78 -1.62
CA ALA A 47 -5.65 14.07 -2.90
C ALA A 47 -6.56 12.84 -2.96
N TRP A 48 -7.03 12.32 -1.81
CA TRP A 48 -8.00 11.22 -1.77
C TRP A 48 -9.43 11.66 -2.08
N ASP A 49 -9.77 12.93 -1.89
CA ASP A 49 -11.13 13.43 -2.11
C ASP A 49 -11.50 13.54 -3.60
N ASP A 50 -10.50 13.70 -4.47
CA ASP A 50 -10.66 13.83 -5.92
C ASP A 50 -10.04 12.64 -6.70
N MET A 51 -10.30 11.42 -6.25
CA MET A 51 -9.84 10.23 -6.97
C MET A 51 -10.89 9.74 -7.97
N PRO A 52 -10.47 9.41 -9.21
CA PRO A 52 -11.37 8.79 -10.18
C PRO A 52 -11.76 7.36 -9.77
N PRO A 53 -12.94 6.89 -10.18
CA PRO A 53 -13.36 5.52 -9.93
C PRO A 53 -12.46 4.50 -10.65
N ASP A 54 -12.25 3.36 -10.02
CA ASP A 54 -11.58 2.22 -10.63
C ASP A 54 -12.54 1.49 -11.57
N ARG A 55 -12.24 1.54 -12.86
CA ARG A 55 -13.07 0.94 -13.92
C ARG A 55 -12.74 -0.54 -14.19
N TYR A 56 -11.76 -1.09 -13.48
CA TYR A 56 -11.26 -2.45 -13.72
C TYR A 56 -11.74 -3.48 -12.68
N LEU A 57 -12.69 -3.09 -11.80
CA LEU A 57 -13.28 -4.02 -10.84
C LEU A 57 -14.19 -5.03 -11.55
N ARG A 58 -13.77 -6.29 -11.59
CA ARG A 58 -14.49 -7.38 -12.27
C ARG A 58 -15.65 -7.94 -11.45
N ASP A 59 -15.72 -7.64 -10.16
CA ASP A 59 -16.86 -8.01 -9.30
C ASP A 59 -18.06 -7.08 -9.46
N GLY A 60 -18.00 -6.12 -10.38
CA GLY A 60 -19.05 -5.13 -10.63
C GLY A 60 -19.15 -4.04 -9.55
N GLY A 61 -18.25 -4.03 -8.59
CA GLY A 61 -18.21 -3.04 -7.51
C GLY A 61 -17.87 -1.64 -8.00
N ARG A 62 -18.40 -0.63 -7.31
CA ARG A 62 -18.10 0.79 -7.55
C ARG A 62 -17.40 1.43 -6.35
N TYR A 63 -17.02 0.62 -5.40
CA TYR A 63 -16.52 1.03 -4.10
C TYR A 63 -15.05 1.46 -4.09
N ARG A 64 -14.28 1.35 -5.21
CA ARG A 64 -12.86 1.68 -5.24
C ARG A 64 -12.58 2.86 -6.16
N ARG A 65 -11.81 3.81 -5.62
CA ARG A 65 -11.21 4.92 -6.36
C ARG A 65 -9.71 4.84 -6.22
N ARG A 66 -8.96 5.24 -7.25
CA ARG A 66 -7.50 5.18 -7.19
C ARG A 66 -6.82 6.03 -8.25
N ARG A 67 -5.55 6.29 -7.99
CA ARG A 67 -4.56 6.77 -8.96
C ARG A 67 -3.35 5.84 -8.98
N HIS A 68 -2.42 6.09 -9.90
CA HIS A 68 -1.22 5.28 -10.04
C HIS A 68 -0.04 6.16 -10.44
N GLY A 69 1.14 5.88 -9.88
CA GLY A 69 2.38 6.56 -10.25
C GLY A 69 3.56 5.61 -10.15
N CYS A 70 4.58 5.84 -11.00
CA CYS A 70 5.78 5.01 -11.09
C CYS A 70 7.02 5.84 -10.82
N PHE A 71 7.97 5.26 -10.07
CA PHE A 71 9.21 5.91 -9.68
C PHE A 71 10.37 4.93 -9.72
N VAL A 72 11.58 5.47 -9.89
CA VAL A 72 12.82 4.73 -9.67
C VAL A 72 13.52 5.37 -8.49
N VAL A 73 13.83 4.55 -7.47
CA VAL A 73 14.53 4.96 -6.25
C VAL A 73 15.90 4.31 -6.25
N ASP A 74 16.95 5.12 -6.20
CA ASP A 74 18.33 4.67 -6.12
C ASP A 74 19.05 5.44 -4.99
N GLY A 75 19.20 4.78 -3.85
CA GLY A 75 19.60 5.42 -2.60
C GLY A 75 18.65 6.55 -2.22
N THR A 76 19.14 7.78 -2.16
CA THR A 76 18.33 8.98 -1.88
C THR A 76 17.75 9.66 -3.11
N ARG A 77 18.16 9.22 -4.32
CA ARG A 77 17.65 9.74 -5.58
C ARG A 77 16.30 9.11 -5.90
N VAL A 78 15.33 9.94 -6.25
CA VAL A 78 13.98 9.51 -6.64
C VAL A 78 13.60 10.23 -7.93
N ASP A 79 13.45 9.46 -8.99
CA ASP A 79 13.03 9.95 -10.30
C ASP A 79 11.61 9.44 -10.60
N ALA A 80 10.73 10.31 -11.06
CA ALA A 80 9.45 9.89 -11.62
C ALA A 80 9.70 9.17 -12.95
N ALA A 81 9.15 7.95 -13.08
CA ALA A 81 9.17 7.22 -14.32
C ALA A 81 8.03 7.66 -15.25
N PRO A 82 8.13 7.46 -16.56
CA PRO A 82 7.00 7.68 -17.46
C PRO A 82 5.76 6.93 -16.99
N HIS A 83 4.60 7.57 -17.13
CA HIS A 83 3.32 6.94 -16.78
C HIS A 83 3.09 5.69 -17.61
N ARG A 84 2.68 4.60 -16.96
CA ARG A 84 2.50 3.29 -17.57
C ARG A 84 1.25 2.60 -17.01
N PRO A 85 0.68 1.62 -17.72
CA PRO A 85 -0.36 0.79 -17.13
C PRO A 85 0.18 0.00 -15.95
N HIS A 86 -0.65 -0.19 -14.93
CA HIS A 86 -0.38 -1.15 -13.87
C HIS A 86 -0.71 -2.57 -14.37
N TRP A 87 0.19 -3.50 -14.13
CA TRP A 87 0.04 -4.89 -14.54
C TRP A 87 0.46 -5.83 -13.41
N GLN A 88 -0.22 -6.95 -13.27
CA GLN A 88 0.14 -8.03 -12.35
C GLN A 88 -0.08 -9.37 -13.07
N PRO A 89 0.74 -10.40 -12.87
CA PRO A 89 0.47 -11.74 -13.39
C PRO A 89 -0.76 -12.35 -12.70
N LEU A 90 -1.39 -13.30 -13.38
CA LEU A 90 -2.54 -14.05 -12.84
C LEU A 90 -2.21 -14.81 -11.56
N ASP A 91 -0.96 -15.26 -11.42
CA ASP A 91 -0.48 -16.02 -10.25
C ASP A 91 -0.52 -15.20 -8.96
N TYR A 92 -0.38 -13.86 -9.06
CA TYR A 92 -0.46 -12.95 -7.91
C TYR A 92 -1.83 -12.27 -7.77
N ASN A 93 -2.57 -12.13 -8.86
CA ASN A 93 -3.91 -11.56 -8.82
C ASN A 93 -4.84 -12.30 -9.77
N ALA A 94 -5.43 -13.38 -9.27
CA ALA A 94 -6.34 -14.24 -10.05
C ALA A 94 -7.59 -13.49 -10.55
N LEU A 95 -8.01 -12.44 -9.86
CA LEU A 95 -9.21 -11.67 -10.21
C LEU A 95 -8.94 -10.57 -11.25
N HIS A 96 -7.83 -9.84 -11.12
CA HIS A 96 -7.54 -8.65 -11.94
C HIS A 96 -6.19 -8.72 -12.67
N GLY A 97 -5.47 -9.83 -12.60
CA GLY A 97 -4.20 -10.05 -13.28
C GLY A 97 -4.35 -10.29 -14.78
N GLY A 98 -3.23 -10.27 -15.50
CA GLY A 98 -3.14 -10.58 -16.92
C GLY A 98 -3.69 -9.50 -17.86
N ILE A 99 -4.01 -8.31 -17.33
CA ILE A 99 -4.49 -7.17 -18.13
C ILE A 99 -3.74 -5.88 -17.77
N GLU A 100 -3.53 -5.03 -18.74
CA GLU A 100 -3.05 -3.67 -18.52
C GLU A 100 -4.18 -2.79 -17.99
N ARG A 101 -3.93 -2.12 -16.87
CA ARG A 101 -4.89 -1.24 -16.21
C ARG A 101 -4.37 0.19 -16.21
N HIS A 102 -4.99 1.04 -17.02
CA HIS A 102 -4.62 2.44 -17.20
C HIS A 102 -5.38 3.30 -16.17
N PHE A 103 -4.70 3.65 -15.08
CA PHE A 103 -5.24 4.55 -14.05
C PHE A 103 -4.75 5.98 -14.28
N GLU A 104 -5.50 6.94 -13.77
CA GLU A 104 -5.06 8.34 -13.77
C GLU A 104 -3.76 8.52 -12.97
N PRO A 105 -2.83 9.37 -13.45
CA PRO A 105 -1.57 9.62 -12.75
C PRO A 105 -1.78 10.34 -11.42
N LEU A 106 -0.75 10.30 -10.57
CA LEU A 106 -0.70 11.13 -9.37
C LEU A 106 -0.71 12.62 -9.74
N PRO A 107 -1.28 13.50 -8.88
CA PRO A 107 -1.23 14.94 -9.11
C PRO A 107 0.23 15.42 -9.28
N PRO A 108 0.54 16.28 -10.28
CA PRO A 108 1.90 16.76 -10.52
C PRO A 108 2.53 17.45 -9.29
N ALA A 109 1.74 18.18 -8.51
CA ALA A 109 2.18 18.82 -7.28
C ALA A 109 2.67 17.80 -6.24
N TRP A 110 2.05 16.63 -6.17
CA TRP A 110 2.48 15.54 -5.29
C TRP A 110 3.78 14.92 -5.78
N VAL A 111 3.88 14.60 -7.07
CA VAL A 111 5.10 14.04 -7.68
C VAL A 111 6.32 14.95 -7.51
N ALA A 112 6.11 16.29 -7.56
CA ALA A 112 7.15 17.29 -7.36
C ALA A 112 7.55 17.53 -5.89
N ASP A 113 6.74 17.05 -4.92
CA ASP A 113 6.94 17.31 -3.50
C ASP A 113 8.22 16.61 -2.98
N ALA A 114 9.10 17.39 -2.33
CA ALA A 114 10.33 16.88 -1.74
C ALA A 114 10.08 15.90 -0.58
N ASP A 115 9.02 16.09 0.20
CA ASP A 115 8.62 15.18 1.28
C ASP A 115 8.16 13.84 0.73
N TRP A 116 7.44 13.85 -0.40
CA TRP A 116 7.07 12.64 -1.11
C TRP A 116 8.29 11.82 -1.53
N ARG A 117 9.29 12.48 -2.12
CA ARG A 117 10.54 11.82 -2.51
C ARG A 117 11.29 11.26 -1.30
N ARG A 118 11.31 11.98 -0.17
CA ARG A 118 11.91 11.47 1.08
C ARG A 118 11.20 10.22 1.59
N LEU A 119 9.88 10.17 1.53
CA LEU A 119 9.11 8.97 1.89
C LEU A 119 9.51 7.78 1.02
N LEU A 120 9.54 7.97 -0.31
CA LEU A 120 9.91 6.89 -1.23
C LEU A 120 11.34 6.41 -1.01
N ALA A 121 12.31 7.33 -0.82
CA ALA A 121 13.69 6.99 -0.55
C ALA A 121 13.86 6.23 0.77
N ALA A 122 13.20 6.67 1.85
CA ALA A 122 13.28 6.04 3.16
C ALA A 122 12.76 4.59 3.14
N LEU A 123 11.64 4.34 2.48
CA LEU A 123 11.10 2.98 2.30
C LEU A 123 11.94 2.15 1.32
N GLY A 124 12.58 2.79 0.33
CA GLY A 124 13.61 2.17 -0.52
C GLY A 124 14.81 1.69 0.29
N GLY A 125 15.21 2.43 1.34
CA GLY A 125 16.20 2.01 2.31
C GLY A 125 15.80 0.73 3.04
N VAL A 126 14.54 0.62 3.46
CA VAL A 126 14.01 -0.62 4.08
C VAL A 126 14.06 -1.80 3.10
N ALA A 127 13.71 -1.57 1.82
CA ALA A 127 13.84 -2.61 0.79
C ALA A 127 15.31 -3.03 0.60
N SER A 128 16.25 -2.08 0.66
CA SER A 128 17.68 -2.33 0.56
C SER A 128 18.23 -3.10 1.76
N GLU A 129 17.76 -2.86 2.97
CA GLU A 129 18.09 -3.67 4.14
C GLU A 129 17.68 -5.15 3.97
N LEU A 130 16.54 -5.40 3.29
CA LEU A 130 16.05 -6.76 3.04
C LEU A 130 16.79 -7.48 1.91
N ARG A 131 17.17 -6.77 0.84
CA ARG A 131 17.62 -7.38 -0.43
C ARG A 131 18.96 -6.88 -0.95
N GLY A 132 19.65 -6.00 -0.22
CA GLY A 132 20.85 -5.30 -0.64
C GLY A 132 20.56 -4.06 -1.50
N GLU A 133 21.53 -3.14 -1.52
CA GLU A 133 21.43 -1.88 -2.26
C GLU A 133 21.31 -2.10 -3.78
N ARG A 134 20.32 -1.48 -4.37
CA ARG A 134 20.04 -1.51 -5.81
C ARG A 134 19.00 -0.47 -6.17
N PRO A 135 18.82 -0.12 -7.46
CA PRO A 135 17.66 0.65 -7.89
C PRO A 135 16.36 -0.13 -7.64
N TRP A 136 15.37 0.56 -7.06
CA TRP A 136 14.03 0.04 -6.80
C TRP A 136 13.03 0.64 -7.76
N TYR A 137 12.25 -0.20 -8.41
CA TYR A 137 11.12 0.18 -9.25
C TYR A 137 9.87 0.21 -8.38
N VAL A 138 9.34 1.42 -8.19
CA VAL A 138 8.30 1.69 -7.20
C VAL A 138 6.99 2.04 -7.90
N GLU A 139 5.93 1.35 -7.53
CA GLU A 139 4.58 1.74 -7.91
C GLU A 139 3.84 2.30 -6.69
N ALA A 140 3.22 3.46 -6.86
CA ALA A 140 2.46 4.15 -5.83
C ALA A 140 0.97 4.11 -6.17
N HIS A 141 0.20 3.58 -5.23
CA HIS A 141 -1.24 3.35 -5.38
C HIS A 141 -2.01 3.98 -4.23
N PRO A 142 -2.42 5.24 -4.31
CA PRO A 142 -3.42 5.77 -3.41
C PRO A 142 -4.79 5.14 -3.74
N PHE A 143 -5.47 4.63 -2.72
CA PHE A 143 -6.80 4.04 -2.81
C PHE A 143 -7.76 4.72 -1.85
N ARG A 144 -8.97 4.97 -2.30
CA ARG A 144 -10.16 5.13 -1.46
C ARG A 144 -11.07 3.94 -1.66
N ILE A 145 -11.45 3.30 -0.58
CA ILE A 145 -12.49 2.26 -0.57
C ILE A 145 -13.71 2.87 0.09
N ASP A 146 -14.73 3.10 -0.69
CA ASP A 146 -16.04 3.62 -0.24
C ASP A 146 -16.90 2.45 0.29
N ALA A 147 -17.72 2.71 1.29
CA ALA A 147 -18.69 1.78 1.82
C ALA A 147 -20.10 2.39 1.90
N ASP A 148 -20.33 3.54 1.27
CA ASP A 148 -21.61 4.27 1.31
C ASP A 148 -22.77 3.42 0.78
N ASP A 149 -22.52 2.60 -0.24
CA ASP A 149 -23.49 1.68 -0.85
C ASP A 149 -23.54 0.31 -0.13
N GLY A 150 -22.93 0.18 1.05
CA GLY A 150 -23.03 -0.99 1.92
C GLY A 150 -21.71 -1.74 2.17
N ILE A 151 -21.02 -2.22 1.16
CA ILE A 151 -19.76 -3.00 1.33
C ILE A 151 -18.67 -2.49 0.40
N GLY A 152 -17.55 -2.05 1.01
CA GLY A 152 -16.29 -1.81 0.31
C GLY A 152 -15.33 -2.98 0.51
N ARG A 153 -14.59 -3.36 -0.54
CA ARG A 153 -13.63 -4.48 -0.51
C ARG A 153 -12.21 -3.96 -0.79
N PRO A 154 -11.36 -3.82 0.25
CA PRO A 154 -9.97 -3.39 0.04
C PRO A 154 -9.17 -4.38 -0.82
N THR A 155 -9.33 -5.68 -0.58
CA THR A 155 -8.71 -6.77 -1.34
C THR A 155 -9.81 -7.71 -1.86
N PRO A 156 -10.45 -7.36 -3.00
CA PRO A 156 -11.54 -8.17 -3.55
C PRO A 156 -11.09 -9.56 -4.01
N GLU A 157 -9.80 -9.72 -4.30
CA GLU A 157 -9.13 -10.98 -4.63
C GLU A 157 -8.91 -11.90 -3.41
N GLY A 158 -9.09 -11.36 -2.19
CA GLY A 158 -8.79 -12.09 -0.94
C GLY A 158 -7.31 -12.01 -0.58
N ALA A 159 -6.83 -13.04 0.15
CA ALA A 159 -5.45 -13.14 0.56
C ALA A 159 -4.52 -13.39 -0.63
N HIS A 160 -3.52 -12.54 -0.81
CA HIS A 160 -2.65 -12.53 -1.98
C HIS A 160 -1.23 -12.04 -1.67
N ARG A 161 -0.36 -12.11 -2.67
CA ARG A 161 0.94 -11.46 -2.77
C ARG A 161 0.91 -10.53 -3.97
N ASP A 162 1.73 -9.48 -3.95
CA ASP A 162 1.82 -8.53 -5.07
C ASP A 162 2.88 -8.94 -6.13
N GLY A 163 3.75 -9.89 -5.80
CA GLY A 163 4.85 -10.31 -6.68
C GLY A 163 6.00 -9.31 -6.73
N VAL A 164 6.28 -8.67 -5.60
CA VAL A 164 7.33 -7.66 -5.43
C VAL A 164 8.27 -8.02 -4.27
N ASP A 165 9.21 -7.14 -3.92
CA ASP A 165 10.15 -7.37 -2.82
C ASP A 165 9.63 -6.84 -1.48
N LEU A 166 9.09 -5.62 -1.50
CA LEU A 166 8.54 -4.96 -0.32
C LEU A 166 7.21 -4.30 -0.66
N VAL A 167 6.23 -4.50 0.21
CA VAL A 167 4.95 -3.76 0.18
C VAL A 167 4.86 -2.89 1.44
N ALA A 168 4.52 -1.63 1.26
CA ALA A 168 4.19 -0.71 2.36
C ALA A 168 2.73 -0.27 2.23
N VAL A 169 1.89 -0.62 3.20
CA VAL A 169 0.48 -0.23 3.27
C VAL A 169 0.31 0.82 4.35
N LEU A 170 0.17 2.09 3.95
CA LEU A 170 -0.07 3.20 4.85
C LEU A 170 -1.59 3.45 4.98
N LEU A 171 -2.10 3.47 6.20
CA LEU A 171 -3.45 3.96 6.44
C LEU A 171 -3.44 5.49 6.43
N VAL A 172 -4.15 6.12 5.51
CA VAL A 172 -4.22 7.58 5.42
C VAL A 172 -5.38 8.14 6.24
N ALA A 173 -6.55 7.55 6.06
CA ALA A 173 -7.74 7.91 6.83
C ALA A 173 -8.75 6.76 6.86
N ARG A 174 -9.63 6.80 7.83
CA ARG A 174 -10.85 5.99 7.86
C ARG A 174 -11.95 6.75 8.59
N ALA A 175 -13.16 6.68 8.06
CA ALA A 175 -14.32 7.37 8.62
C ALA A 175 -15.55 6.48 8.56
N ASN A 176 -16.32 6.44 9.63
CA ASN A 176 -17.62 5.78 9.73
C ASN A 176 -17.66 4.33 9.23
N VAL A 177 -16.59 3.56 9.40
CA VAL A 177 -16.52 2.17 8.93
C VAL A 177 -16.14 1.19 10.03
N ARG A 178 -16.77 0.01 10.00
CA ARG A 178 -16.33 -1.21 10.68
C ARG A 178 -15.69 -2.16 9.67
N GLY A 179 -14.93 -3.15 10.15
CA GLY A 179 -14.14 -4.05 9.29
C GLY A 179 -12.81 -3.42 8.86
N GLY A 180 -12.25 -3.89 7.75
CA GLY A 180 -10.91 -3.49 7.34
C GLY A 180 -9.83 -4.04 8.28
N GLU A 181 -10.07 -5.24 8.86
CA GLU A 181 -9.07 -5.98 9.59
C GLU A 181 -7.98 -6.43 8.62
N THR A 182 -6.75 -6.14 8.97
CA THR A 182 -5.58 -6.63 8.26
C THR A 182 -5.24 -8.04 8.75
N ARG A 183 -4.96 -8.94 7.83
CA ARG A 183 -4.48 -10.29 8.10
C ARG A 183 -3.21 -10.53 7.32
N VAL A 184 -2.22 -11.07 8.01
CA VAL A 184 -0.91 -11.42 7.43
C VAL A 184 -0.64 -12.87 7.79
N PHE A 185 -0.34 -13.69 6.78
CA PHE A 185 -0.08 -15.12 6.91
C PHE A 185 1.34 -15.42 6.47
N ASP A 186 2.01 -16.33 7.16
CA ASP A 186 3.27 -16.89 6.67
C ASP A 186 2.99 -17.69 5.38
N ALA A 187 3.73 -17.39 4.30
CA ALA A 187 3.56 -18.10 3.03
C ALA A 187 4.01 -19.58 3.09
N ARG A 188 4.72 -19.99 4.14
CA ARG A 188 5.30 -21.33 4.33
C ARG A 188 4.61 -22.17 5.40
N GLY A 189 3.65 -21.60 6.14
CA GLY A 189 3.05 -22.28 7.28
C GLY A 189 1.68 -21.75 7.68
N PRO A 190 1.06 -22.37 8.69
CA PRO A 190 -0.29 -22.02 9.12
C PRO A 190 -0.34 -20.79 10.02
N GLN A 191 0.79 -20.16 10.28
CA GLN A 191 0.90 -19.04 11.21
C GLN A 191 0.37 -17.76 10.56
N GLY A 192 -0.29 -16.94 11.35
CA GLY A 192 -0.79 -15.65 10.90
C GLY A 192 -1.12 -14.73 12.06
N VAL A 193 -1.24 -13.47 11.73
CA VAL A 193 -1.63 -12.41 12.65
C VAL A 193 -2.78 -11.61 12.06
N ARG A 194 -3.62 -11.09 12.93
CA ARG A 194 -4.72 -10.20 12.54
C ARG A 194 -4.78 -9.00 13.48
N PHE A 195 -4.99 -7.84 12.92
CA PHE A 195 -5.09 -6.59 13.65
C PHE A 195 -5.80 -5.53 12.80
N GLN A 196 -6.07 -4.38 13.39
CA GLN A 196 -6.63 -3.27 12.64
C GLN A 196 -5.69 -2.07 12.67
N LEU A 197 -5.28 -1.61 11.48
CA LEU A 197 -4.68 -0.28 11.34
C LEU A 197 -5.78 0.75 11.60
N ALA A 198 -5.61 1.57 12.63
CA ALA A 198 -6.59 2.56 13.05
C ALA A 198 -6.01 3.98 13.10
N GLU A 199 -4.74 4.12 13.43
CA GLU A 199 -4.07 5.41 13.47
C GLU A 199 -3.71 5.87 12.04
N PRO A 200 -4.15 7.07 11.62
CA PRO A 200 -3.74 7.64 10.35
C PRO A 200 -2.21 7.73 10.22
N TRP A 201 -1.71 7.35 9.05
CA TRP A 201 -0.28 7.31 8.73
C TRP A 201 0.54 6.26 9.52
N SER A 202 -0.12 5.29 10.14
CA SER A 202 0.55 4.04 10.48
C SER A 202 0.84 3.24 9.20
N VAL A 203 1.92 2.47 9.20
CA VAL A 203 2.34 1.68 8.04
C VAL A 203 2.58 0.23 8.40
N LEU A 204 2.01 -0.68 7.61
CA LEU A 204 2.37 -2.09 7.58
C LEU A 204 3.39 -2.30 6.46
N LEU A 205 4.51 -2.90 6.81
CA LEU A 205 5.59 -3.29 5.90
C LEU A 205 5.60 -4.80 5.76
N LEU A 206 5.70 -5.29 4.53
CA LEU A 206 5.61 -6.71 4.19
C LEU A 206 6.78 -7.12 3.29
N ASP A 207 7.52 -8.12 3.68
CA ASP A 207 8.38 -8.91 2.79
C ASP A 207 7.47 -9.82 1.95
N ASP A 208 7.15 -9.38 0.73
CA ASP A 208 6.14 -10.02 -0.10
C ASP A 208 6.51 -11.44 -0.54
N GLU A 209 7.80 -11.80 -0.49
CA GLU A 209 8.24 -13.18 -0.74
C GLU A 209 7.89 -14.13 0.42
N ARG A 210 7.67 -13.61 1.63
CA ARG A 210 7.50 -14.39 2.85
C ARG A 210 6.09 -14.45 3.39
N VAL A 211 5.26 -13.47 3.03
CA VAL A 211 3.92 -13.38 3.60
C VAL A 211 2.84 -13.23 2.53
N ILE A 212 1.64 -13.64 2.90
CA ILE A 212 0.39 -13.42 2.16
C ILE A 212 -0.45 -12.46 3.00
N HIS A 213 -1.11 -11.50 2.38
CA HIS A 213 -1.87 -10.50 3.13
C HIS A 213 -3.24 -10.21 2.52
N GLU A 214 -4.16 -9.75 3.37
CA GLU A 214 -5.48 -9.26 2.97
C GLU A 214 -5.98 -8.19 3.93
N SER A 215 -6.99 -7.45 3.50
CA SER A 215 -7.83 -6.62 4.35
C SER A 215 -9.29 -7.02 4.20
N THR A 216 -9.96 -7.33 5.30
CA THR A 216 -11.38 -7.72 5.26
C THR A 216 -12.26 -6.59 4.74
N PRO A 217 -13.45 -6.91 4.19
CA PRO A 217 -14.41 -5.89 3.76
C PRO A 217 -14.73 -4.87 4.85
N ILE A 218 -15.08 -3.67 4.42
CA ILE A 218 -15.57 -2.59 5.29
C ILE A 218 -17.08 -2.37 5.06
N GLN A 219 -17.76 -1.94 6.09
CA GLN A 219 -19.18 -1.59 6.06
C GLN A 219 -19.40 -0.30 6.83
N PRO A 220 -20.43 0.51 6.50
CA PRO A 220 -20.73 1.72 7.24
C PRO A 220 -21.17 1.38 8.68
N LEU A 221 -20.79 2.22 9.63
CA LEU A 221 -21.31 2.20 10.99
C LEU A 221 -22.69 2.87 11.05
N ARG A 222 -22.88 3.95 10.29
CA ARG A 222 -24.13 4.72 10.19
C ARG A 222 -24.44 4.96 8.72
N ALA A 223 -25.62 4.59 8.28
CA ALA A 223 -26.10 4.90 6.94
C ALA A 223 -26.24 6.42 6.73
N GLY A 224 -26.06 6.88 5.49
CA GLY A 224 -26.21 8.27 5.12
C GLY A 224 -25.06 9.20 5.60
N THR A 225 -23.98 8.63 6.13
CA THR A 225 -22.76 9.36 6.50
C THR A 225 -21.60 8.84 5.66
N PRO A 226 -20.74 9.71 5.09
CA PRO A 226 -19.59 9.26 4.30
C PRO A 226 -18.78 8.19 5.02
N SER A 227 -18.55 7.07 4.35
CA SER A 227 -18.01 5.84 4.93
C SER A 227 -16.89 5.31 4.05
N PHE A 228 -15.64 5.48 4.47
CA PHE A 228 -14.49 5.14 3.63
C PHE A 228 -13.26 4.70 4.42
N ARG A 229 -12.33 4.07 3.70
CA ARG A 229 -10.97 3.78 4.12
C ARG A 229 -10.00 4.20 3.02
N ASP A 230 -9.10 5.12 3.35
CA ASP A 230 -8.05 5.63 2.48
C ASP A 230 -6.71 4.99 2.81
N THR A 231 -6.02 4.51 1.81
CA THR A 231 -4.68 3.94 1.94
C THR A 231 -3.76 4.42 0.84
N LEU A 232 -2.48 4.45 1.16
CA LEU A 232 -1.41 4.54 0.18
C LEU A 232 -0.66 3.20 0.21
N VAL A 233 -0.63 2.50 -0.91
CA VAL A 233 0.17 1.29 -1.09
C VAL A 233 1.36 1.62 -1.96
N LEU A 234 2.56 1.30 -1.48
CA LEU A 234 3.81 1.45 -2.20
C LEU A 234 4.43 0.07 -2.35
N THR A 235 4.75 -0.31 -3.58
CA THR A 235 5.42 -1.58 -3.89
C THR A 235 6.82 -1.30 -4.42
N TYR A 236 7.78 -2.06 -3.96
CA TYR A 236 9.19 -1.96 -4.36
C TYR A 236 9.62 -3.26 -5.02
N ARG A 237 10.12 -3.20 -6.23
CA ARG A 237 10.55 -4.36 -7.00
C ARG A 237 11.95 -4.14 -7.57
N ARG A 238 12.80 -5.17 -7.48
CA ARG A 238 14.10 -5.21 -8.15
C ARG A 238 13.92 -5.48 -9.67
N GLY A 239 14.89 -5.10 -10.47
CA GLY A 239 15.04 -5.53 -11.87
C GLY A 239 14.09 -4.91 -12.89
N GLY A 240 13.05 -4.16 -12.46
CA GLY A 240 12.13 -3.49 -13.38
C GLY A 240 10.69 -3.47 -12.86
N PHE A 241 9.84 -2.71 -13.53
CA PHE A 241 8.38 -2.75 -13.29
C PHE A 241 7.79 -4.06 -13.82
N GLN A 242 6.69 -4.51 -13.23
CA GLN A 242 5.91 -5.62 -13.78
C GLN A 242 5.30 -5.23 -15.14
N GLY A 243 5.21 -6.19 -16.03
CA GLY A 243 4.63 -6.03 -17.37
C GLY A 243 4.37 -7.38 -18.01
N PRO A 244 3.65 -7.44 -19.16
CA PRO A 244 3.30 -8.70 -19.82
C PRO A 244 4.54 -9.51 -20.25
N ASP A 245 5.68 -8.86 -20.49
CA ASP A 245 6.92 -9.51 -20.90
C ASP A 245 7.88 -9.80 -19.73
N THR A 246 7.51 -9.47 -18.49
CA THR A 246 8.32 -9.78 -17.31
C THR A 246 8.00 -11.20 -16.84
N LEU A 247 9.02 -12.04 -16.76
CA LEU A 247 8.90 -13.35 -16.12
C LEU A 247 8.52 -13.19 -14.64
N PRO A 248 7.70 -14.09 -14.09
CA PRO A 248 7.33 -14.09 -12.67
C PRO A 248 8.52 -14.30 -11.75
#